data_3a23d39ee84b9b44dec7ce6d0098c509
#
_entry.id   3a23d39ee84b9b44dec7ce6d0098c509
#
_cell.length_a   1.000
_cell.length_b   1.000
_cell.length_c   1.000
_cell.angle_alpha   90.00
_cell.angle_beta   90.00
_cell.angle_gamma   90.00
#
_symmetry.space_group_name_H-M   'P 1'
#
loop_
_entity.id
_entity.type
_entity.pdbx_description
1 polymer ?
#
loop_
_entity_poly.entity_id
_entity_poly.type
_entity_poly.pdbx_seq_one_letter_code
_entity_poly.pdbx_strand_id
1 'polypeptide(L)'
;MSAAEIELAHIVRTLRASSGIAHKGDIAQVVRALATPGDGAARGGAWAAPVGDDCAAIPCDGGGYLLLAIEGFVNEFVAREPWFAGYCGVMVNVSDIYAMGGRPLAVVDALWSRDGDAALPLLQGMAAAAETYRVPIVGGHSNRRSDREQLSVAITGRANRLLTSFDALPGQNLVVAFDFRGAYHEPYDYWNASVGAPPERLRADLELLPAIAEDGLCAAAKDISMAGVAGTALMLLECSGIGATIDLAALPRPDGVPLARWLATFPSYGFILSVDDAHVDAVAARFRSRELACAVIGRTDAGRKLQLTLGGQARATLWDFNQQALIGCAPAKETDHA
;
A
#
# COMPACT_ATOMS: atom_id res chain seq x y z
N MET A 1 5.37 24.60 -25.25
CA MET A 1 5.02 23.95 -23.97
C MET A 1 4.96 25.00 -22.89
N SER A 2 3.89 25.03 -22.13
CA SER A 2 3.77 25.87 -20.93
C SER A 2 4.71 25.39 -19.80
N ALA A 3 4.95 26.22 -18.79
CA ALA A 3 5.73 25.81 -17.61
C ALA A 3 5.14 24.56 -16.92
N ALA A 4 3.81 24.51 -16.80
CA ALA A 4 3.11 23.36 -16.21
C ALA A 4 3.28 22.07 -17.06
N GLU A 5 3.28 22.17 -18.37
CA GLU A 5 3.57 20.99 -19.25
C GLU A 5 5.00 20.49 -19.11
N ILE A 6 5.98 21.39 -18.99
CA ILE A 6 7.39 21.03 -18.79
C ILE A 6 7.57 20.36 -17.41
N GLU A 7 6.99 20.93 -16.36
CA GLU A 7 7.03 20.36 -15.01
C GLU A 7 6.37 18.98 -14.96
N LEU A 8 5.16 18.85 -15.49
CA LEU A 8 4.44 17.58 -15.52
C LEU A 8 5.19 16.50 -16.32
N ALA A 9 5.77 16.86 -17.45
CA ALA A 9 6.60 15.95 -18.24
C ALA A 9 7.86 15.51 -17.48
N HIS A 10 8.46 16.38 -16.66
CA HIS A 10 9.58 16.04 -15.79
C HIS A 10 9.13 15.06 -14.70
N ILE A 11 8.03 15.34 -13.99
CA ILE A 11 7.45 14.47 -12.97
C ILE A 11 7.19 13.06 -13.53
N VAL A 12 6.53 12.97 -14.69
CA VAL A 12 6.22 11.68 -15.32
C VAL A 12 7.50 10.88 -15.63
N ARG A 13 8.52 11.54 -16.17
CA ARG A 13 9.82 10.86 -16.44
C ARG A 13 10.48 10.35 -15.17
N THR A 14 10.49 11.18 -14.11
CA THR A 14 11.09 10.83 -12.82
C THR A 14 10.36 9.65 -12.18
N LEU A 15 9.03 9.66 -12.15
CA LEU A 15 8.24 8.57 -11.60
C LEU A 15 8.46 7.27 -12.36
N ARG A 16 8.42 7.28 -13.71
CA ARG A 16 8.66 6.09 -14.52
C ARG A 16 10.06 5.49 -14.34
N ALA A 17 11.05 6.34 -14.08
CA ALA A 17 12.44 5.92 -13.86
C ALA A 17 12.73 5.56 -12.38
N SER A 18 11.77 5.71 -11.48
CA SER A 18 11.98 5.45 -10.05
C SER A 18 12.18 3.97 -9.77
N SER A 19 13.08 3.66 -8.84
CA SER A 19 13.30 2.30 -8.35
C SER A 19 12.03 1.69 -7.75
N GLY A 20 11.18 2.51 -7.13
CA GLY A 20 9.92 2.05 -6.56
C GLY A 20 8.98 1.47 -7.62
N ILE A 21 8.79 2.13 -8.77
CA ILE A 21 7.97 1.58 -9.87
C ILE A 21 8.66 0.36 -10.51
N ALA A 22 9.98 0.37 -10.65
CA ALA A 22 10.71 -0.78 -11.18
C ALA A 22 10.52 -2.03 -10.29
N HIS A 23 10.65 -1.90 -8.97
CA HIS A 23 10.41 -3.01 -8.03
C HIS A 23 8.97 -3.55 -8.09
N LYS A 24 7.96 -2.69 -8.33
CA LYS A 24 6.59 -3.19 -8.58
C LYS A 24 6.53 -4.04 -9.84
N GLY A 25 7.27 -3.68 -10.89
CA GLY A 25 7.36 -4.47 -12.12
C GLY A 25 7.94 -5.88 -11.93
N ASP A 26 8.82 -6.08 -10.94
CA ASP A 26 9.40 -7.39 -10.62
C ASP A 26 8.35 -8.41 -10.16
N ILE A 27 7.26 -7.95 -9.54
CA ILE A 27 6.12 -8.78 -9.10
C ILE A 27 5.53 -9.56 -10.28
N ALA A 28 5.43 -8.95 -11.47
CA ALA A 28 4.86 -9.57 -12.65
C ALA A 28 5.59 -10.87 -13.07
N GLN A 29 6.90 -10.95 -12.86
CA GLN A 29 7.66 -12.18 -13.14
C GLN A 29 7.33 -13.28 -12.14
N VAL A 30 7.22 -12.94 -10.86
CA VAL A 30 6.89 -13.88 -9.77
C VAL A 30 5.48 -14.43 -9.97
N VAL A 31 4.50 -13.55 -10.22
CA VAL A 31 3.10 -13.94 -10.46
C VAL A 31 3.01 -14.92 -11.64
N ARG A 32 3.67 -14.61 -12.76
CA ARG A 32 3.70 -15.53 -13.92
C ARG A 32 4.37 -16.86 -13.64
N ALA A 33 5.44 -16.88 -12.84
CA ALA A 33 6.16 -18.11 -12.51
C ALA A 33 5.38 -19.02 -11.56
N LEU A 34 4.56 -18.44 -10.70
CA LEU A 34 3.75 -19.17 -9.71
C LEU A 34 2.33 -19.47 -10.20
N ALA A 35 1.88 -18.87 -11.30
CA ALA A 35 0.57 -19.14 -11.88
C ALA A 35 0.43 -20.61 -12.29
N THR A 36 -0.58 -21.29 -11.78
CA THR A 36 -0.89 -22.67 -12.16
C THR A 36 -1.71 -22.68 -13.46
N PRO A 37 -1.47 -23.62 -14.41
CA PRO A 37 -2.32 -23.74 -15.59
C PRO A 37 -3.78 -24.02 -15.17
N GLY A 38 -4.68 -23.07 -15.44
CA GLY A 38 -6.09 -23.13 -15.04
C GLY A 38 -6.54 -22.02 -14.07
N ASP A 39 -5.63 -21.34 -13.39
CA ASP A 39 -5.95 -20.26 -12.44
C ASP A 39 -6.49 -18.99 -13.12
N GLY A 40 -6.39 -18.87 -14.43
CA GLY A 40 -6.90 -17.72 -15.21
C GLY A 40 -8.43 -17.56 -15.22
N ALA A 41 -9.17 -18.54 -14.68
CA ALA A 41 -10.64 -18.53 -14.63
C ALA A 41 -11.21 -18.66 -13.21
N ALA A 42 -10.38 -18.83 -12.19
CA ALA A 42 -10.84 -19.17 -10.85
C ALA A 42 -11.01 -17.94 -9.94
N ARG A 43 -11.93 -17.03 -10.28
CA ARG A 43 -12.64 -16.23 -9.28
C ARG A 43 -13.55 -17.07 -8.38
N GLY A 44 -13.48 -18.39 -8.50
CA GLY A 44 -14.25 -19.38 -7.73
C GLY A 44 -13.38 -20.34 -6.91
N GLY A 45 -12.11 -20.02 -6.70
CA GLY A 45 -11.22 -20.79 -5.83
C GLY A 45 -11.46 -20.50 -4.34
N ALA A 46 -10.65 -21.12 -3.48
CA ALA A 46 -10.71 -20.96 -2.02
C ALA A 46 -10.32 -19.54 -1.52
N TRP A 47 -10.06 -18.58 -2.41
CA TRP A 47 -9.60 -17.23 -2.12
C TRP A 47 -10.68 -16.20 -2.43
N ALA A 48 -10.85 -15.22 -1.54
CA ALA A 48 -11.85 -14.16 -1.72
C ALA A 48 -11.36 -13.02 -2.62
N ALA A 49 -10.05 -12.84 -2.76
CA ALA A 49 -9.42 -11.88 -3.67
C ALA A 49 -8.35 -12.57 -4.51
N PRO A 50 -8.13 -12.15 -5.77
CA PRO A 50 -7.03 -12.64 -6.59
C PRO A 50 -5.65 -12.27 -6.00
N VAL A 51 -4.58 -12.93 -6.47
CA VAL A 51 -3.20 -12.57 -6.11
C VAL A 51 -2.87 -11.17 -6.63
N GLY A 52 -2.20 -10.34 -5.81
CA GLY A 52 -1.76 -8.99 -6.19
C GLY A 52 -2.26 -7.89 -5.25
N ASP A 53 -2.98 -8.25 -4.20
CA ASP A 53 -3.41 -7.32 -3.15
C ASP A 53 -2.42 -7.27 -1.97
N ASP A 54 -2.68 -6.42 -0.97
CA ASP A 54 -1.83 -6.27 0.22
C ASP A 54 -1.83 -7.54 1.08
N CYS A 55 -2.94 -8.27 1.12
CA CYS A 55 -3.02 -9.57 1.79
C CYS A 55 -3.71 -10.63 0.91
N ALA A 56 -3.34 -11.89 1.13
CA ALA A 56 -4.23 -13.00 0.78
C ALA A 56 -5.44 -12.98 1.69
N ALA A 57 -6.66 -13.13 1.12
CA ALA A 57 -7.92 -13.15 1.87
C ALA A 57 -8.58 -14.53 1.74
N ILE A 58 -8.66 -15.26 2.87
CA ILE A 58 -9.17 -16.63 2.94
C ILE A 58 -10.54 -16.59 3.62
N PRO A 59 -11.63 -17.00 2.94
CA PRO A 59 -12.94 -17.06 3.56
C PRO A 59 -12.96 -17.99 4.78
N CYS A 60 -13.67 -17.59 5.85
CA CYS A 60 -13.86 -18.41 7.04
C CYS A 60 -15.27 -19.02 7.09
N ASP A 61 -15.40 -20.26 7.57
CA ASP A 61 -16.69 -20.98 7.70
C ASP A 61 -17.72 -20.22 8.54
N GLY A 62 -17.27 -19.43 9.53
CA GLY A 62 -18.13 -18.61 10.39
C GLY A 62 -18.43 -17.21 9.84
N GLY A 63 -18.07 -16.93 8.60
CA GLY A 63 -18.13 -15.61 7.97
C GLY A 63 -16.90 -14.76 8.20
N GLY A 64 -16.72 -13.74 7.35
CA GLY A 64 -15.52 -12.91 7.31
C GLY A 64 -14.32 -13.65 6.68
N TYR A 65 -13.14 -13.10 6.88
CA TYR A 65 -11.93 -13.51 6.18
C TYR A 65 -10.73 -13.57 7.13
N LEU A 66 -9.88 -14.58 6.96
CA LEU A 66 -8.52 -14.60 7.48
C LEU A 66 -7.63 -13.89 6.46
N LEU A 67 -6.84 -12.93 6.92
CA LEU A 67 -5.86 -12.21 6.12
C LEU A 67 -4.45 -12.72 6.43
N LEU A 68 -3.60 -12.79 5.41
CA LEU A 68 -2.20 -13.20 5.52
C LEU A 68 -1.35 -12.33 4.59
N ALA A 69 -0.35 -11.66 5.15
CA ALA A 69 0.66 -10.89 4.42
C ALA A 69 2.07 -11.28 4.87
N ILE A 70 3.06 -10.96 4.04
CA ILE A 70 4.48 -11.10 4.34
C ILE A 70 5.29 -10.03 3.63
N GLU A 71 6.19 -9.40 4.37
CA GLU A 71 7.12 -8.40 3.85
C GLU A 71 8.57 -8.86 4.03
N GLY A 72 9.38 -8.60 3.01
CA GLY A 72 10.82 -8.82 3.01
C GLY A 72 11.58 -7.51 2.86
N PHE A 73 12.67 -7.36 3.59
CA PHE A 73 13.39 -6.09 3.65
C PHE A 73 14.70 -6.11 2.85
N VAL A 74 15.02 -4.99 2.21
CA VAL A 74 16.30 -4.80 1.50
C VAL A 74 17.46 -4.89 2.49
N ASN A 75 18.44 -5.75 2.19
CA ASN A 75 19.55 -6.07 3.11
C ASN A 75 20.33 -4.83 3.57
N GLU A 76 20.56 -3.87 2.67
CA GLU A 76 21.27 -2.64 3.01
C GLU A 76 20.50 -1.80 4.04
N PHE A 77 19.17 -1.78 3.96
CA PHE A 77 18.34 -1.08 4.93
C PHE A 77 18.39 -1.79 6.29
N VAL A 78 18.27 -3.12 6.32
CA VAL A 78 18.40 -3.91 7.55
C VAL A 78 19.74 -3.71 8.21
N ALA A 79 20.83 -3.68 7.43
CA ALA A 79 22.19 -3.53 7.95
C ALA A 79 22.48 -2.11 8.48
N ARG A 80 21.91 -1.07 7.83
CA ARG A 80 22.16 0.33 8.20
C ARG A 80 21.30 0.83 9.36
N GLU A 81 20.03 0.39 9.37
CA GLU A 81 18.99 0.85 10.28
C GLU A 81 18.31 -0.33 10.99
N PRO A 82 19.05 -1.21 11.70
CA PRO A 82 18.49 -2.49 12.15
C PRO A 82 17.30 -2.30 13.09
N TRP A 83 17.34 -1.34 14.00
CA TRP A 83 16.21 -1.08 14.89
C TRP A 83 14.98 -0.60 14.11
N PHE A 84 15.18 0.36 13.20
CA PHE A 84 14.07 0.92 12.40
C PHE A 84 13.55 -0.09 11.39
N ALA A 85 14.40 -0.92 10.79
CA ALA A 85 13.99 -2.03 9.93
C ALA A 85 13.14 -3.06 10.69
N GLY A 86 13.51 -3.41 11.91
CA GLY A 86 12.70 -4.25 12.78
C GLY A 86 11.34 -3.63 13.11
N TYR A 87 11.31 -2.34 13.45
CA TYR A 87 10.07 -1.61 13.70
C TYR A 87 9.16 -1.59 12.45
N CYS A 88 9.74 -1.26 11.29
CA CYS A 88 9.03 -1.28 10.01
C CYS A 88 8.50 -2.68 9.67
N GLY A 89 9.23 -3.75 10.02
CA GLY A 89 8.81 -5.12 9.77
C GLY A 89 7.42 -5.44 10.31
N VAL A 90 7.11 -4.96 11.50
CA VAL A 90 5.76 -5.11 12.07
C VAL A 90 4.81 -4.03 11.54
N MET A 91 5.25 -2.77 11.47
CA MET A 91 4.41 -1.63 11.10
C MET A 91 3.81 -1.76 9.69
N VAL A 92 4.61 -2.12 8.67
CA VAL A 92 4.12 -2.22 7.29
C VAL A 92 3.13 -3.38 7.15
N ASN A 93 3.40 -4.53 7.76
CA ASN A 93 2.48 -5.65 7.79
C ASN A 93 1.14 -5.31 8.49
N VAL A 94 1.20 -4.50 9.56
CA VAL A 94 -0.02 -3.97 10.21
C VAL A 94 -0.79 -3.08 9.22
N SER A 95 -0.10 -2.24 8.45
CA SER A 95 -0.70 -1.40 7.41
C SER A 95 -1.44 -2.23 6.35
N ASP A 96 -0.81 -3.31 5.86
CA ASP A 96 -1.41 -4.23 4.89
C ASP A 96 -2.75 -4.82 5.38
N ILE A 97 -2.77 -5.29 6.64
CA ILE A 97 -4.00 -5.82 7.24
C ILE A 97 -5.10 -4.77 7.29
N TYR A 98 -4.77 -3.54 7.72
CA TYR A 98 -5.76 -2.47 7.79
C TYR A 98 -6.19 -1.98 6.41
N ALA A 99 -5.28 -1.95 5.41
CA ALA A 99 -5.61 -1.62 4.03
C ALA A 99 -6.69 -2.52 3.45
N MET A 100 -6.68 -3.81 3.85
CA MET A 100 -7.69 -4.81 3.47
C MET A 100 -8.95 -4.77 4.33
N GLY A 101 -9.15 -3.76 5.18
CA GLY A 101 -10.31 -3.64 6.07
C GLY A 101 -10.27 -4.59 7.26
N GLY A 102 -9.11 -5.14 7.59
CA GLY A 102 -8.90 -6.10 8.67
C GLY A 102 -8.29 -5.52 9.93
N ARG A 103 -8.20 -6.37 10.95
CA ARG A 103 -7.51 -6.11 12.22
C ARG A 103 -6.45 -7.17 12.44
N PRO A 104 -5.20 -6.81 12.79
CA PRO A 104 -4.10 -7.74 12.96
C PRO A 104 -4.34 -8.68 14.16
N LEU A 105 -3.84 -9.91 14.06
CA LEU A 105 -3.93 -10.93 15.11
C LEU A 105 -2.57 -11.31 15.69
N ALA A 106 -1.61 -11.63 14.83
CA ALA A 106 -0.31 -12.10 15.25
C ALA A 106 0.74 -11.97 14.14
N VAL A 107 2.00 -11.85 14.57
CA VAL A 107 3.19 -11.72 13.71
C VAL A 107 4.10 -12.92 13.96
N VAL A 108 4.77 -13.39 12.89
CA VAL A 108 5.94 -14.25 12.93
C VAL A 108 7.03 -13.67 12.02
N ASP A 109 8.29 -14.06 12.28
CA ASP A 109 9.43 -13.55 11.50
C ASP A 109 10.34 -14.66 10.99
N ALA A 110 11.16 -14.30 9.99
CA ALA A 110 12.34 -15.05 9.62
C ALA A 110 13.54 -14.10 9.63
N LEU A 111 14.50 -14.38 10.48
CA LEU A 111 15.67 -13.55 10.75
C LEU A 111 16.95 -14.29 10.41
N TRP A 112 17.82 -13.66 9.64
CA TRP A 112 19.20 -14.08 9.44
C TRP A 112 20.13 -13.00 10.00
N SER A 113 21.14 -13.42 10.77
CA SER A 113 22.15 -12.51 11.32
C SER A 113 23.50 -13.21 11.44
N ARG A 114 24.56 -12.43 11.52
CA ARG A 114 25.90 -12.95 11.75
C ARG A 114 26.05 -13.52 13.14
N ASP A 115 25.44 -12.89 14.14
CA ASP A 115 25.45 -13.31 15.53
C ASP A 115 24.25 -12.73 16.30
N GLY A 116 24.23 -12.94 17.62
CA GLY A 116 23.15 -12.44 18.48
C GLY A 116 23.19 -10.96 18.73
N ASP A 117 24.36 -10.34 18.76
CA ASP A 117 24.52 -8.92 19.04
C ASP A 117 24.06 -8.11 17.84
N ALA A 118 24.37 -8.57 16.62
CA ALA A 118 23.86 -7.97 15.39
C ALA A 118 22.32 -8.07 15.23
N ALA A 119 21.72 -9.15 15.74
CA ALA A 119 20.26 -9.35 15.71
C ALA A 119 19.51 -8.48 16.73
N LEU A 120 20.14 -8.12 17.85
CA LEU A 120 19.45 -7.52 19.00
C LEU A 120 18.74 -6.20 18.69
N PRO A 121 19.33 -5.21 18.00
CA PRO A 121 18.63 -3.98 17.66
C PRO A 121 17.38 -4.23 16.79
N LEU A 122 17.47 -5.16 15.85
CA LEU A 122 16.37 -5.51 14.96
C LEU A 122 15.20 -6.13 15.74
N LEU A 123 15.47 -7.07 16.66
CA LEU A 123 14.48 -7.68 17.54
C LEU A 123 13.85 -6.64 18.49
N GLN A 124 14.64 -5.69 19.00
CA GLN A 124 14.14 -4.58 19.82
C GLN A 124 13.18 -3.67 19.04
N GLY A 125 13.49 -3.38 17.77
CA GLY A 125 12.59 -2.63 16.89
C GLY A 125 11.26 -3.36 16.66
N MET A 126 11.31 -4.64 16.36
CA MET A 126 10.11 -5.49 16.22
C MET A 126 9.28 -5.50 17.51
N ALA A 127 9.92 -5.69 18.66
CA ALA A 127 9.21 -5.69 19.95
C ALA A 127 8.54 -4.33 20.24
N ALA A 128 9.22 -3.21 19.96
CA ALA A 128 8.67 -1.88 20.12
C ALA A 128 7.44 -1.64 19.24
N ALA A 129 7.46 -2.08 17.98
CA ALA A 129 6.32 -1.97 17.10
C ALA A 129 5.17 -2.92 17.54
N ALA A 130 5.48 -4.14 17.93
CA ALA A 130 4.50 -5.10 18.44
C ALA A 130 3.74 -4.55 19.67
N GLU A 131 4.44 -3.89 20.60
CA GLU A 131 3.84 -3.19 21.73
C GLU A 131 2.98 -2.00 21.28
N THR A 132 3.52 -1.16 20.38
CA THR A 132 2.86 0.03 19.84
C THR A 132 1.52 -0.32 19.18
N TYR A 133 1.50 -1.34 18.33
CA TYR A 133 0.31 -1.75 17.59
C TYR A 133 -0.53 -2.81 18.31
N ARG A 134 -0.08 -3.31 19.48
CA ARG A 134 -0.71 -4.41 20.25
C ARG A 134 -0.90 -5.67 19.41
N VAL A 135 0.10 -6.03 18.62
CA VAL A 135 0.12 -7.25 17.83
C VAL A 135 1.23 -8.15 18.33
N PRO A 136 0.92 -9.31 18.94
CA PRO A 136 1.93 -10.17 19.52
C PRO A 136 2.82 -10.83 18.45
N ILE A 137 4.11 -10.93 18.74
CA ILE A 137 5.03 -11.79 18.00
C ILE A 137 4.91 -13.18 18.64
N VAL A 138 4.39 -14.17 17.89
CA VAL A 138 4.04 -15.49 18.42
C VAL A 138 4.99 -16.58 18.02
N GLY A 139 5.99 -16.27 17.23
CA GLY A 139 7.01 -17.23 16.78
C GLY A 139 7.87 -16.65 15.68
N GLY A 140 8.70 -17.49 15.10
CA GLY A 140 9.61 -17.11 14.02
C GLY A 140 10.68 -18.16 13.79
N HIS A 141 11.59 -17.85 12.86
CA HIS A 141 12.76 -18.66 12.57
C HIS A 141 14.01 -17.80 12.60
N SER A 142 15.02 -18.19 13.37
CA SER A 142 16.27 -17.45 13.49
C SER A 142 17.46 -18.28 12.97
N ASN A 143 18.23 -17.71 12.04
CA ASN A 143 19.51 -18.23 11.61
C ASN A 143 20.62 -17.24 12.00
N ARG A 144 21.47 -17.62 12.98
CA ARG A 144 22.49 -16.75 13.58
C ARG A 144 23.92 -17.01 13.06
N ARG A 145 24.03 -17.59 11.87
CA ARG A 145 25.31 -17.88 11.21
C ARG A 145 25.26 -17.52 9.73
N SER A 146 24.56 -16.43 9.42
CA SER A 146 24.49 -15.87 8.08
C SER A 146 25.69 -14.97 7.81
N ASP A 147 25.99 -14.73 6.54
CA ASP A 147 27.01 -13.75 6.12
C ASP A 147 26.46 -12.31 6.15
N ARG A 148 25.16 -12.12 6.35
CA ARG A 148 24.46 -10.83 6.36
C ARG A 148 23.19 -10.84 7.18
N GLU A 149 22.73 -9.66 7.56
CA GLU A 149 21.44 -9.45 8.19
C GLU A 149 20.33 -9.46 7.14
N GLN A 150 19.27 -10.23 7.37
CA GLN A 150 18.06 -10.27 6.56
C GLN A 150 16.84 -10.39 7.47
N LEU A 151 15.72 -9.82 7.03
CA LEU A 151 14.45 -9.88 7.75
C LEU A 151 13.32 -10.11 6.76
N SER A 152 12.44 -11.05 7.12
CA SER A 152 11.08 -11.13 6.60
C SER A 152 10.12 -11.26 7.78
N VAL A 153 8.99 -10.56 7.69
CA VAL A 153 7.94 -10.59 8.73
C VAL A 153 6.62 -10.93 8.08
N ALA A 154 5.91 -11.90 8.64
CA ALA A 154 4.59 -12.28 8.21
C ALA A 154 3.56 -11.99 9.30
N ILE A 155 2.34 -11.66 8.87
CA ILE A 155 1.24 -11.28 9.75
C ILE A 155 -0.03 -12.00 9.36
N THR A 156 -0.86 -12.31 10.36
CA THR A 156 -2.24 -12.70 10.15
C THR A 156 -3.19 -11.66 10.71
N GLY A 157 -4.36 -11.53 10.09
CA GLY A 157 -5.43 -10.64 10.53
C GLY A 157 -6.80 -11.22 10.23
N ARG A 158 -7.85 -10.53 10.65
CA ARG A 158 -9.25 -10.86 10.32
C ARG A 158 -9.98 -9.65 9.82
N ALA A 159 -10.81 -9.84 8.79
CA ALA A 159 -11.74 -8.83 8.29
C ALA A 159 -13.17 -9.38 8.30
N ASN A 160 -14.13 -8.55 8.69
CA ASN A 160 -15.55 -8.85 8.53
C ASN A 160 -16.02 -8.51 7.10
N ARG A 161 -15.46 -7.43 6.55
CA ARG A 161 -15.63 -6.97 5.17
C ARG A 161 -14.29 -6.55 4.61
N LEU A 162 -14.07 -6.83 3.33
CA LEU A 162 -12.83 -6.50 2.65
C LEU A 162 -12.87 -5.10 2.05
N LEU A 163 -11.70 -4.47 2.01
CA LEU A 163 -11.30 -3.47 1.05
C LEU A 163 -10.28 -4.14 0.12
N THR A 164 -10.47 -4.10 -1.19
CA THR A 164 -9.55 -4.79 -2.10
C THR A 164 -9.03 -3.87 -3.20
N SER A 165 -7.90 -4.22 -3.79
CA SER A 165 -7.38 -3.55 -4.98
C SER A 165 -8.18 -3.89 -6.25
N PHE A 166 -9.16 -4.81 -6.19
CA PHE A 166 -9.89 -5.34 -7.35
C PHE A 166 -11.30 -4.78 -7.50
N ASP A 167 -11.81 -4.07 -6.49
CA ASP A 167 -13.21 -3.64 -6.43
C ASP A 167 -13.42 -2.14 -6.71
N ALA A 168 -12.39 -1.44 -7.21
CA ALA A 168 -12.58 -0.07 -7.68
C ALA A 168 -13.36 -0.06 -9.02
N LEU A 169 -14.34 0.84 -9.11
CA LEU A 169 -15.24 0.97 -10.26
C LEU A 169 -15.00 2.28 -11.02
N PRO A 170 -15.28 2.32 -12.35
CA PRO A 170 -15.26 3.57 -13.10
C PRO A 170 -16.23 4.61 -12.53
N GLY A 171 -15.81 5.87 -12.49
CA GLY A 171 -16.64 6.97 -12.01
C GLY A 171 -16.55 7.25 -10.51
N GLN A 172 -15.74 6.50 -9.76
CA GLN A 172 -15.48 6.74 -8.35
C GLN A 172 -14.40 7.82 -8.13
N ASN A 173 -14.38 8.39 -6.94
CA ASN A 173 -13.37 9.36 -6.53
C ASN A 173 -12.16 8.64 -5.93
N LEU A 174 -10.95 9.01 -6.35
CA LEU A 174 -9.73 8.61 -5.68
C LEU A 174 -9.49 9.53 -4.48
N VAL A 175 -9.63 8.97 -3.29
CA VAL A 175 -9.45 9.66 -2.01
C VAL A 175 -8.14 9.18 -1.39
N VAL A 176 -7.31 10.11 -0.91
CA VAL A 176 -6.11 9.79 -0.14
C VAL A 176 -6.23 10.27 1.28
N ALA A 177 -5.62 9.53 2.21
CA ALA A 177 -5.49 9.93 3.61
C ALA A 177 -4.05 9.75 4.10
N PHE A 178 -3.53 10.74 4.85
CA PHE A 178 -2.16 10.73 5.38
C PHE A 178 -2.10 11.26 6.81
N ASP A 179 -1.12 10.79 7.58
CA ASP A 179 -0.70 11.44 8.83
C ASP A 179 0.52 12.35 8.59
N PHE A 180 0.29 13.67 8.67
CA PHE A 180 1.36 14.66 8.50
C PHE A 180 2.10 14.98 9.80
N ARG A 181 1.73 14.38 10.93
CA ARG A 181 2.34 14.59 12.25
C ARG A 181 3.66 13.82 12.41
N GLY A 182 4.53 13.90 11.39
CA GLY A 182 5.78 13.17 11.30
C GLY A 182 6.88 13.99 10.64
N ALA A 183 7.93 13.30 10.25
CA ALA A 183 9.06 13.85 9.50
C ALA A 183 9.70 12.75 8.64
N TYR A 184 10.54 13.15 7.68
CA TYR A 184 11.35 12.18 6.94
C TYR A 184 12.36 11.48 7.84
N HIS A 185 12.48 10.17 7.68
CA HIS A 185 13.57 9.37 8.21
C HIS A 185 14.76 9.46 7.24
N GLU A 186 15.55 10.49 7.39
CA GLU A 186 16.68 10.77 6.46
C GLU A 186 17.73 9.65 6.51
N PRO A 187 18.35 9.26 5.39
CA PRO A 187 18.25 9.89 4.06
C PRO A 187 17.15 9.29 3.16
N TYR A 188 16.19 8.57 3.70
CA TYR A 188 15.18 7.84 2.95
C TYR A 188 13.95 8.71 2.62
N ASP A 189 13.21 8.34 1.58
CA ASP A 189 11.90 8.92 1.29
C ASP A 189 10.80 8.23 2.11
N TYR A 190 11.06 8.03 3.42
CA TYR A 190 10.12 7.47 4.39
C TYR A 190 9.61 8.57 5.31
N TRP A 191 8.30 8.83 5.26
CA TRP A 191 7.65 9.78 6.15
C TRP A 191 7.19 9.05 7.42
N ASN A 192 7.92 9.28 8.50
CA ASN A 192 7.68 8.60 9.77
C ASN A 192 6.81 9.46 10.70
N ALA A 193 5.54 9.09 10.84
CA ALA A 193 4.59 9.63 11.81
C ALA A 193 4.26 8.60 12.92
N SER A 194 4.99 7.48 12.98
CA SER A 194 4.73 6.35 13.85
C SER A 194 5.67 6.29 15.06
N VAL A 195 7.00 6.24 14.83
CA VAL A 195 7.96 6.11 15.93
C VAL A 195 7.85 7.30 16.89
N GLY A 196 7.65 7.02 18.18
CA GLY A 196 7.47 8.03 19.22
C GLY A 196 6.08 8.67 19.29
N ALA A 197 5.15 8.29 18.40
CA ALA A 197 3.77 8.73 18.49
C ALA A 197 3.00 7.97 19.59
N PRO A 198 1.95 8.57 20.20
CA PRO A 198 1.10 7.87 21.14
C PRO A 198 0.48 6.59 20.53
N PRO A 199 0.72 5.40 21.11
CA PRO A 199 0.27 4.14 20.52
C PRO A 199 -1.25 4.04 20.33
N GLU A 200 -2.03 4.59 21.26
CA GLU A 200 -3.51 4.63 21.17
C GLU A 200 -3.99 5.49 19.99
N ARG A 201 -3.26 6.58 19.66
CA ARG A 201 -3.56 7.40 18.49
C ARG A 201 -3.37 6.59 17.20
N LEU A 202 -2.21 5.94 17.05
CA LEU A 202 -1.88 5.14 15.86
C LEU A 202 -2.93 4.04 15.61
N ARG A 203 -3.29 3.31 16.66
CA ARG A 203 -4.30 2.25 16.56
C ARG A 203 -5.69 2.81 16.21
N ALA A 204 -6.08 3.93 16.81
CA ALA A 204 -7.38 4.54 16.54
C ALA A 204 -7.44 5.16 15.12
N ASP A 205 -6.30 5.63 14.59
CA ASP A 205 -6.22 6.14 13.22
C ASP A 205 -6.35 5.00 12.21
N LEU A 206 -5.70 3.85 12.45
CA LEU A 206 -5.79 2.66 11.60
C LEU A 206 -7.19 2.01 11.64
N GLU A 207 -7.88 2.04 12.78
CA GLU A 207 -9.22 1.48 12.96
C GLU A 207 -10.28 2.12 12.04
N LEU A 208 -9.96 3.26 11.41
CA LEU A 208 -10.85 3.89 10.43
C LEU A 208 -11.09 3.01 9.20
N LEU A 209 -10.09 2.24 8.76
CA LEU A 209 -10.18 1.43 7.54
C LEU A 209 -11.21 0.29 7.69
N PRO A 210 -11.10 -0.62 8.69
CA PRO A 210 -12.13 -1.63 8.91
C PRO A 210 -13.51 -1.04 9.21
N ALA A 211 -13.61 0.10 9.91
CA ALA A 211 -14.88 0.75 10.14
C ALA A 211 -15.51 1.29 8.83
N ILE A 212 -14.73 1.82 7.91
CA ILE A 212 -15.18 2.24 6.57
C ILE A 212 -15.69 1.04 5.77
N ALA A 213 -14.96 -0.09 5.82
CA ALA A 213 -15.37 -1.32 5.15
C ALA A 213 -16.68 -1.89 5.73
N GLU A 214 -16.74 -2.04 7.04
CA GLU A 214 -17.88 -2.61 7.78
C GLU A 214 -19.17 -1.81 7.59
N ASP A 215 -19.07 -0.48 7.51
CA ASP A 215 -20.20 0.41 7.22
C ASP A 215 -20.56 0.48 5.72
N GLY A 216 -19.79 -0.18 4.86
CA GLY A 216 -20.08 -0.22 3.42
C GLY A 216 -19.83 1.09 2.68
N LEU A 217 -18.97 1.97 3.22
CA LEU A 217 -18.67 3.28 2.63
C LEU A 217 -17.65 3.20 1.49
N CYS A 218 -16.88 2.13 1.43
CA CYS A 218 -15.88 1.86 0.40
C CYS A 218 -15.69 0.35 0.26
N ALA A 219 -15.34 -0.11 -0.94
CA ALA A 219 -14.99 -1.50 -1.22
C ALA A 219 -13.54 -1.65 -1.71
N ALA A 220 -12.89 -0.56 -2.12
CA ALA A 220 -11.56 -0.63 -2.70
C ALA A 220 -10.60 0.36 -2.04
N ALA A 221 -9.53 -0.17 -1.47
CA ALA A 221 -8.44 0.61 -0.88
C ALA A 221 -7.10 -0.12 -1.06
N LYS A 222 -6.02 0.63 -0.81
CA LYS A 222 -4.66 0.12 -0.76
C LYS A 222 -3.80 1.03 0.11
N ASP A 223 -2.81 0.44 0.82
CA ASP A 223 -1.80 1.23 1.50
C ASP A 223 -0.85 1.92 0.51
N ILE A 224 -0.37 3.10 0.88
CA ILE A 224 0.63 3.81 0.08
C ILE A 224 2.01 3.36 0.55
N SER A 225 2.65 2.54 -0.28
CA SER A 225 3.94 1.91 0.00
C SER A 225 5.06 2.45 -0.89
N MET A 226 6.12 1.70 -1.10
CA MET A 226 7.22 2.06 -2.00
C MET A 226 6.68 2.39 -3.41
N ALA A 227 7.19 3.45 -4.02
CA ALA A 227 6.70 4.15 -5.21
C ALA A 227 5.58 5.18 -4.92
N GLY A 228 5.21 5.41 -3.66
CA GLY A 228 4.32 6.47 -3.22
C GLY A 228 2.91 6.39 -3.82
N VAL A 229 2.21 7.51 -3.81
CA VAL A 229 0.83 7.63 -4.31
C VAL A 229 0.70 7.15 -5.76
N ALA A 230 1.66 7.50 -6.60
CA ALA A 230 1.60 7.18 -8.03
C ALA A 230 1.70 5.67 -8.27
N GLY A 231 2.66 4.99 -7.63
CA GLY A 231 2.83 3.55 -7.77
C GLY A 231 1.67 2.76 -7.16
N THR A 232 1.16 3.21 -6.01
CA THR A 232 -0.01 2.59 -5.37
C THR A 232 -1.27 2.75 -6.22
N ALA A 233 -1.51 3.94 -6.79
CA ALA A 233 -2.61 4.14 -7.73
C ALA A 233 -2.51 3.25 -8.96
N LEU A 234 -1.31 3.06 -9.51
CA LEU A 234 -1.10 2.14 -10.63
C LEU A 234 -1.48 0.70 -10.28
N MET A 235 -1.11 0.21 -9.09
CA MET A 235 -1.46 -1.15 -8.66
C MET A 235 -2.98 -1.31 -8.51
N LEU A 236 -3.64 -0.39 -7.79
CA LEU A 236 -5.09 -0.39 -7.61
C LEU A 236 -5.85 -0.39 -8.95
N LEU A 237 -5.43 0.46 -9.88
CA LEU A 237 -6.07 0.58 -11.20
C LEU A 237 -5.83 -0.64 -12.09
N GLU A 238 -4.62 -1.22 -12.07
CA GLU A 238 -4.34 -2.46 -12.80
C GLU A 238 -5.19 -3.61 -12.29
N CYS A 239 -5.21 -3.83 -10.97
CA CYS A 239 -5.99 -4.89 -10.33
C CYS A 239 -7.48 -4.74 -10.60
N SER A 240 -8.01 -3.51 -10.57
CA SER A 240 -9.42 -3.25 -10.88
C SER A 240 -9.73 -3.23 -12.38
N GLY A 241 -8.73 -3.23 -13.24
CA GLY A 241 -8.92 -3.22 -14.70
C GLY A 241 -9.44 -1.90 -15.27
N ILE A 242 -9.16 -0.77 -14.64
CA ILE A 242 -9.71 0.56 -14.96
C ILE A 242 -8.61 1.60 -15.17
N GLY A 243 -8.99 2.82 -15.56
CA GLY A 243 -8.14 3.99 -15.64
C GLY A 243 -8.50 5.05 -14.61
N ALA A 244 -7.71 6.11 -14.58
CA ALA A 244 -8.00 7.29 -13.76
C ALA A 244 -7.28 8.55 -14.27
N THR A 245 -7.77 9.70 -13.83
CA THR A 245 -7.04 10.96 -13.87
C THR A 245 -6.82 11.47 -12.46
N ILE A 246 -5.57 11.77 -12.10
CA ILE A 246 -5.16 12.36 -10.82
C ILE A 246 -4.70 13.80 -11.05
N ASP A 247 -5.21 14.75 -10.28
CA ASP A 247 -4.72 16.12 -10.25
C ASP A 247 -3.69 16.30 -9.13
N LEU A 248 -2.43 16.48 -9.50
CA LEU A 248 -1.33 16.66 -8.57
C LEU A 248 -1.46 17.93 -7.71
N ALA A 249 -2.22 18.93 -8.16
CA ALA A 249 -2.50 20.13 -7.38
C ALA A 249 -3.47 19.86 -6.21
N ALA A 250 -4.30 18.82 -6.32
CA ALA A 250 -5.21 18.39 -5.26
C ALA A 250 -4.55 17.45 -4.23
N LEU A 251 -3.33 16.97 -4.50
CA LEU A 251 -2.63 16.06 -3.59
C LEU A 251 -2.18 16.80 -2.32
N PRO A 252 -2.71 16.45 -1.14
CA PRO A 252 -2.25 17.04 0.11
C PRO A 252 -0.83 16.58 0.42
N ARG A 253 0.00 17.48 0.93
CA ARG A 253 1.36 17.19 1.35
C ARG A 253 1.76 18.05 2.55
N PRO A 254 2.75 17.62 3.34
CA PRO A 254 3.26 18.44 4.44
C PRO A 254 3.87 19.75 3.93
N ASP A 255 3.78 20.81 4.74
CA ASP A 255 4.33 22.12 4.41
C ASP A 255 5.85 22.04 4.13
N GLY A 256 6.28 22.72 3.07
CA GLY A 256 7.68 22.77 2.66
C GLY A 256 8.20 21.50 1.96
N VAL A 257 7.41 20.44 1.84
CA VAL A 257 7.84 19.22 1.12
C VAL A 257 7.64 19.39 -0.38
N PRO A 258 8.69 19.21 -1.22
CA PRO A 258 8.56 19.26 -2.67
C PRO A 258 7.60 18.19 -3.20
N LEU A 259 6.76 18.54 -4.17
CA LEU A 259 5.78 17.63 -4.77
C LEU A 259 6.45 16.35 -5.31
N ALA A 260 7.56 16.49 -6.02
CA ALA A 260 8.28 15.36 -6.61
C ALA A 260 8.76 14.35 -5.54
N ARG A 261 9.24 14.82 -4.38
CA ARG A 261 9.61 13.96 -3.26
C ARG A 261 8.39 13.29 -2.64
N TRP A 262 7.30 14.04 -2.43
CA TRP A 262 6.08 13.50 -1.82
C TRP A 262 5.43 12.42 -2.67
N LEU A 263 5.48 12.55 -3.99
CA LEU A 263 4.95 11.55 -4.93
C LEU A 263 5.66 10.19 -4.86
N ALA A 264 6.91 10.17 -4.40
CA ALA A 264 7.70 8.95 -4.22
C ALA A 264 7.76 8.47 -2.76
N THR A 265 7.20 9.25 -1.83
CA THR A 265 7.29 8.99 -0.38
C THR A 265 6.51 7.75 0.03
N PHE A 266 7.14 6.93 0.88
CA PHE A 266 6.48 5.86 1.63
C PHE A 266 6.12 6.39 3.03
N PRO A 267 4.85 6.71 3.29
CA PRO A 267 4.42 7.19 4.60
C PRO A 267 4.10 6.01 5.54
N SER A 268 4.39 6.17 6.82
CA SER A 268 4.02 5.19 7.87
C SER A 268 2.49 5.09 8.08
N TYR A 269 1.73 6.07 7.60
CA TYR A 269 0.28 6.07 7.48
C TYR A 269 -0.10 6.78 6.19
N GLY A 270 -0.57 6.03 5.23
CA GLY A 270 -1.06 6.55 3.95
C GLY A 270 -1.89 5.52 3.24
N PHE A 271 -3.09 5.93 2.79
CA PHE A 271 -4.01 5.04 2.07
C PHE A 271 -4.62 5.77 0.87
N ILE A 272 -4.89 5.00 -0.20
CA ILE A 272 -5.70 5.43 -1.33
C ILE A 272 -6.98 4.59 -1.34
N LEU A 273 -8.13 5.23 -1.51
CA LEU A 273 -9.44 4.60 -1.54
C LEU A 273 -10.17 5.01 -2.83
N SER A 274 -10.96 4.11 -3.40
CA SER A 274 -11.88 4.41 -4.50
C SER A 274 -13.31 4.48 -3.94
N VAL A 275 -13.92 5.66 -3.93
CA VAL A 275 -15.12 5.98 -3.16
C VAL A 275 -16.21 6.56 -4.04
N ASP A 276 -17.44 6.06 -3.93
CA ASP A 276 -18.61 6.61 -4.61
C ASP A 276 -18.92 8.04 -4.17
N ASP A 277 -19.46 8.85 -5.07
CA ASP A 277 -19.83 10.25 -4.79
C ASP A 277 -20.68 10.38 -3.52
N ALA A 278 -21.59 9.46 -3.27
CA ALA A 278 -22.49 9.46 -2.12
C ALA A 278 -21.76 9.28 -0.76
N HIS A 279 -20.55 8.74 -0.75
CA HIS A 279 -19.82 8.37 0.46
C HIS A 279 -18.58 9.22 0.73
N VAL A 280 -18.15 10.05 -0.23
CA VAL A 280 -16.90 10.85 -0.11
C VAL A 280 -16.88 11.70 1.16
N ASP A 281 -17.96 12.44 1.44
CA ASP A 281 -18.01 13.32 2.60
C ASP A 281 -17.94 12.52 3.92
N ALA A 282 -18.62 11.37 3.98
CA ALA A 282 -18.61 10.51 5.17
C ALA A 282 -17.23 9.90 5.41
N VAL A 283 -16.55 9.42 4.36
CA VAL A 283 -15.18 8.90 4.43
C VAL A 283 -14.22 10.00 4.84
N ALA A 284 -14.27 11.16 4.19
CA ALA A 284 -13.39 12.29 4.50
C ALA A 284 -13.58 12.82 5.93
N ALA A 285 -14.83 12.87 6.41
CA ALA A 285 -15.13 13.30 7.77
C ALA A 285 -14.49 12.38 8.82
N ARG A 286 -14.45 11.06 8.59
CA ARG A 286 -13.79 10.11 9.50
C ARG A 286 -12.30 10.39 9.63
N PHE A 287 -11.59 10.53 8.52
CA PHE A 287 -10.15 10.85 8.55
C PHE A 287 -9.89 12.21 9.20
N ARG A 288 -10.64 13.24 8.82
CA ARG A 288 -10.49 14.59 9.40
C ARG A 288 -10.80 14.65 10.88
N SER A 289 -11.74 13.84 11.39
CA SER A 289 -12.05 13.76 12.83
C SER A 289 -10.86 13.25 13.67
N ARG A 290 -9.88 12.64 13.01
CA ARG A 290 -8.63 12.15 13.59
C ARG A 290 -7.43 13.04 13.22
N GLU A 291 -7.67 14.25 12.70
CA GLU A 291 -6.63 15.19 12.26
C GLU A 291 -5.74 14.62 11.14
N LEU A 292 -6.25 13.66 10.36
CA LEU A 292 -5.57 13.12 9.20
C LEU A 292 -5.89 13.99 7.97
N ALA A 293 -4.86 14.26 7.17
CA ALA A 293 -5.05 14.95 5.90
C ALA A 293 -5.80 14.02 4.94
N CYS A 294 -6.94 14.49 4.42
CA CYS A 294 -7.77 13.70 3.51
C CYS A 294 -8.30 14.58 2.38
N ALA A 295 -8.12 14.12 1.14
CA ALA A 295 -8.58 14.83 -0.05
C ALA A 295 -8.96 13.89 -1.20
N VAL A 296 -9.88 14.32 -2.03
CA VAL A 296 -10.11 13.76 -3.36
C VAL A 296 -9.00 14.29 -4.27
N ILE A 297 -8.24 13.39 -4.87
CA ILE A 297 -7.11 13.73 -5.76
C ILE A 297 -7.39 13.41 -7.23
N GLY A 298 -8.49 12.73 -7.53
CA GLY A 298 -8.79 12.31 -8.91
C GLY A 298 -10.06 11.52 -9.01
N ARG A 299 -10.30 10.99 -10.22
CA ARG A 299 -11.47 10.19 -10.55
C ARG A 299 -11.08 9.02 -11.42
N THR A 300 -11.67 7.86 -11.16
CA THR A 300 -11.53 6.66 -11.98
C THR A 300 -12.39 6.76 -13.24
N ASP A 301 -12.00 6.04 -14.29
CA ASP A 301 -12.73 5.95 -15.56
C ASP A 301 -12.66 4.53 -16.15
N ALA A 302 -13.49 4.26 -17.16
CA ALA A 302 -13.53 2.96 -17.85
C ALA A 302 -12.34 2.73 -18.79
N GLY A 303 -11.36 3.64 -18.83
CA GLY A 303 -10.14 3.51 -19.59
C GLY A 303 -9.15 2.53 -18.97
N ARG A 304 -7.93 2.51 -19.54
CA ARG A 304 -6.83 1.66 -19.07
C ARG A 304 -5.54 2.47 -18.91
N LYS A 305 -5.66 3.73 -18.48
CA LYS A 305 -4.52 4.63 -18.33
C LYS A 305 -4.57 5.35 -17.01
N LEU A 306 -3.42 5.58 -16.41
CA LEU A 306 -3.30 6.61 -15.38
C LEU A 306 -2.79 7.89 -16.04
N GLN A 307 -3.61 8.91 -15.99
CA GLN A 307 -3.28 10.26 -16.42
C GLN A 307 -3.04 11.16 -15.21
N LEU A 308 -2.06 12.04 -15.33
CA LEU A 308 -1.78 13.08 -14.35
C LEU A 308 -2.13 14.44 -14.95
N THR A 309 -2.69 15.31 -14.11
CA THR A 309 -2.88 16.75 -14.43
C THR A 309 -2.20 17.60 -13.36
N LEU A 310 -1.94 18.85 -13.69
CA LEU A 310 -1.41 19.84 -12.75
C LEU A 310 -2.29 21.08 -12.80
N GLY A 311 -3.23 21.17 -11.85
CA GLY A 311 -4.18 22.28 -11.76
C GLY A 311 -5.04 22.48 -13.01
N GLY A 312 -5.35 21.43 -13.76
CA GLY A 312 -6.12 21.48 -15.00
C GLY A 312 -5.40 22.11 -16.20
N GLN A 313 -4.17 22.61 -16.05
CA GLN A 313 -3.42 23.33 -17.10
C GLN A 313 -2.58 22.43 -18.01
N ALA A 314 -2.23 21.25 -17.52
CA ALA A 314 -1.41 20.28 -18.25
C ALA A 314 -1.94 18.87 -18.00
N ARG A 315 -1.75 17.97 -18.96
CA ARG A 315 -2.11 16.56 -18.86
C ARG A 315 -1.03 15.69 -19.47
N ALA A 316 -0.67 14.60 -18.79
CA ALA A 316 0.28 13.61 -19.30
C ALA A 316 -0.14 12.20 -18.85
N THR A 317 0.12 11.20 -19.68
CA THR A 317 -0.08 9.79 -19.33
C THR A 317 1.12 9.32 -18.50
N LEU A 318 0.89 8.87 -17.26
CA LEU A 318 1.91 8.21 -16.48
C LEU A 318 2.08 6.75 -16.93
N TRP A 319 0.98 6.03 -17.18
CA TRP A 319 1.01 4.63 -17.56
C TRP A 319 -0.15 4.26 -18.46
N ASP A 320 0.08 3.32 -19.38
CA ASP A 320 -0.94 2.76 -20.27
C ASP A 320 -0.93 1.23 -20.14
N PHE A 321 -1.90 0.68 -19.42
CA PHE A 321 -2.04 -0.76 -19.18
C PHE A 321 -2.39 -1.56 -20.43
N ASN A 322 -2.79 -0.89 -21.55
CA ASN A 322 -2.94 -1.57 -22.83
C ASN A 322 -1.58 -1.87 -23.49
N GLN A 323 -0.55 -1.10 -23.13
CA GLN A 323 0.79 -1.27 -23.68
C GLN A 323 1.68 -2.11 -22.78
N GLN A 324 1.57 -1.93 -21.47
CA GLN A 324 2.44 -2.58 -20.51
C GLN A 324 1.71 -2.82 -19.19
N ALA A 325 1.70 -4.07 -18.72
CA ALA A 325 1.31 -4.41 -17.35
C ALA A 325 2.36 -3.87 -16.37
N LEU A 326 1.94 -3.58 -15.13
CA LEU A 326 2.85 -3.24 -14.03
C LEU A 326 3.18 -4.49 -13.21
N ILE A 327 2.19 -5.04 -12.50
CA ILE A 327 2.34 -6.23 -11.65
C ILE A 327 1.75 -7.50 -12.28
N GLY A 328 0.98 -7.35 -13.37
CA GLY A 328 0.40 -8.45 -14.13
C GLY A 328 -0.82 -9.10 -13.50
N CYS A 329 -1.47 -8.41 -12.55
CA CYS A 329 -2.64 -8.90 -11.82
C CYS A 329 -3.98 -8.35 -12.35
N ALA A 330 -3.99 -7.76 -13.55
CA ALA A 330 -5.23 -7.29 -14.17
C ALA A 330 -6.25 -8.42 -14.35
N PRO A 331 -7.57 -8.14 -14.21
CA PRO A 331 -8.60 -9.11 -14.54
C PRO A 331 -8.45 -9.60 -15.98
N ALA A 332 -8.70 -10.89 -16.22
CA ALA A 332 -8.75 -11.43 -17.57
C ALA A 332 -9.75 -10.60 -18.39
N LYS A 333 -9.40 -10.21 -19.61
CA LYS A 333 -10.38 -9.61 -20.53
C LYS A 333 -11.49 -10.63 -20.74
N GLU A 334 -12.74 -10.24 -20.50
CA GLU A 334 -13.87 -11.00 -21.02
C GLU A 334 -13.66 -11.08 -22.54
N THR A 335 -13.31 -12.27 -23.03
CA THR A 335 -13.37 -12.54 -24.45
C THR A 335 -14.84 -12.52 -24.80
N ASP A 336 -15.29 -11.53 -25.59
CA ASP A 336 -16.58 -11.56 -26.25
C ASP A 336 -16.70 -12.90 -26.97
N HIS A 337 -17.35 -13.86 -26.35
CA HIS A 337 -17.86 -15.03 -27.05
C HIS A 337 -19.13 -14.58 -27.78
N ALA A 338 -18.91 -14.00 -29.02
CA ALA A 338 -19.98 -13.80 -29.97
C ALA A 338 -20.40 -15.14 -30.57
#